data_7a8fd1eac3bc3ba17c5cb733e20a23d6
#
_entry.id   7a8fd1eac3bc3ba17c5cb733e20a23d6
#
_cell.length_a   1.000
_cell.length_b   1.000
_cell.length_c   1.000
_cell.angle_alpha   90.00
_cell.angle_beta   90.00
_cell.angle_gamma   90.00
#
_symmetry.space_group_name_H-M   'P 1'
#
loop_
_entity.id
_entity.type
_entity.pdbx_description
1 polymer ?
#
loop_
_entity_poly.entity_id
_entity_poly.type
_entity_poly.pdbx_seq_one_letter_code
_entity_poly.pdbx_strand_id
1 'polypeptide(L)'
;MLSMTRGIIAEHLFMFAGDDPLTLDWADQPKPAKLGNLSEITVVAAENITPRMRRLTVSCADTARFDTTEGLHVRLLMPPKGREPIWPKTLVDGRIGWPEGDDEIAVRYYTIRSLDLERCEMVMDFVVHEDCGKRMPGAEFGLTAQPGDRAALLGPGAGGMPDAKDLLLAGDETALPAIARMIELATPQMKVHAIIEVADKTEEQALVCAAREFSIEWLHRNGAQPGTAGLLEPAIAVRLGTLGAETFVWAACEKTEAQAIRARLKDSGLDRTRMTSIIYWRRGHTN
;
A
#
# COMPACT_ATOMS: atom_id res chain seq x y z
N MET A 1 12.00 33.06 -7.97
CA MET A 1 10.69 32.37 -7.94
C MET A 1 10.95 30.88 -7.68
N LEU A 2 11.46 30.55 -6.50
CA LEU A 2 11.88 29.20 -6.10
C LEU A 2 11.80 29.16 -4.56
N SER A 3 10.61 28.97 -4.00
CA SER A 3 10.46 28.73 -2.56
C SER A 3 8.99 28.51 -2.15
N MET A 4 8.33 27.47 -2.71
CA MET A 4 7.02 27.08 -2.18
C MET A 4 6.75 25.55 -2.20
N THR A 5 7.69 24.73 -2.63
CA THR A 5 7.45 23.27 -2.78
C THR A 5 7.95 22.43 -1.59
N ARG A 6 8.62 23.03 -0.60
CA ARG A 6 9.15 22.30 0.57
C ARG A 6 8.20 22.17 1.77
N GLY A 7 7.07 22.88 1.77
CA GLY A 7 6.15 22.94 2.93
C GLY A 7 5.11 21.83 3.00
N ILE A 8 4.67 21.28 1.87
CA ILE A 8 3.48 20.41 1.83
C ILE A 8 3.83 18.95 2.18
N ILE A 9 5.04 18.49 1.89
CA ILE A 9 5.47 17.12 2.20
C ILE A 9 5.64 16.91 3.70
N ALA A 10 6.04 17.93 4.44
CA ALA A 10 6.28 17.83 5.90
C ALA A 10 4.99 17.76 6.72
N GLU A 11 3.91 18.42 6.33
CA GLU A 11 2.68 18.45 7.14
C GLU A 11 1.84 17.17 7.05
N HIS A 12 1.91 16.42 5.94
CA HIS A 12 1.22 15.13 5.83
C HIS A 12 2.01 13.96 6.45
N LEU A 13 3.31 14.11 6.63
CA LEU A 13 4.17 13.11 7.28
C LEU A 13 4.00 13.12 8.82
N PHE A 14 3.57 14.24 9.40
CA PHE A 14 3.50 14.44 10.86
C PHE A 14 2.26 13.83 11.54
N MET A 15 1.27 13.33 10.84
CA MET A 15 0.03 12.82 11.45
C MET A 15 0.06 11.35 11.90
N PHE A 16 1.18 10.64 11.74
CA PHE A 16 1.30 9.22 12.09
C PHE A 16 2.63 8.87 12.77
N ALA A 17 3.22 9.82 13.49
CA ALA A 17 4.45 9.58 14.22
C ALA A 17 4.16 8.76 15.50
N GLY A 18 4.47 7.47 15.48
CA GLY A 18 5.00 6.81 16.67
C GLY A 18 6.32 7.49 17.07
N ASP A 19 6.93 7.13 18.18
CA ASP A 19 8.13 7.77 18.78
C ASP A 19 9.34 7.99 17.84
N ASP A 20 9.25 7.60 16.56
CA ASP A 20 10.26 7.79 15.53
C ASP A 20 9.61 8.23 14.21
N PRO A 21 9.83 9.47 13.73
CA PRO A 21 9.19 10.06 12.54
C PRO A 21 9.51 9.35 11.22
N LEU A 22 10.41 8.37 11.21
CA LEU A 22 10.75 7.58 10.02
C LEU A 22 10.01 6.24 9.95
N THR A 23 9.19 5.88 10.95
CA THR A 23 8.34 4.68 10.89
C THR A 23 6.91 5.09 10.64
N LEU A 24 6.46 4.85 9.43
CA LEU A 24 5.04 4.91 9.12
C LEU A 24 4.42 3.59 9.51
N ASP A 25 3.50 3.60 10.46
CA ASP A 25 2.77 2.41 10.90
C ASP A 25 1.35 2.48 10.34
N TRP A 26 1.10 1.72 9.28
CA TRP A 26 -0.22 1.64 8.65
C TRP A 26 -1.06 0.48 9.18
N ALA A 27 -0.49 -0.37 10.02
CA ALA A 27 -1.22 -1.45 10.67
C ALA A 27 -2.11 -0.96 11.82
N ASP A 28 -1.76 0.18 12.44
CA ASP A 28 -2.54 0.80 13.51
C ASP A 28 -3.27 2.03 12.97
N GLN A 29 -4.55 1.88 12.66
CA GLN A 29 -5.27 2.88 11.87
C GLN A 29 -6.47 3.43 12.62
N PRO A 30 -6.29 4.53 13.35
CA PRO A 30 -7.44 5.24 13.88
C PRO A 30 -8.33 5.72 12.73
N LYS A 31 -9.63 5.67 12.93
CA LYS A 31 -10.59 6.29 12.02
C LYS A 31 -10.18 7.77 11.83
N PRO A 32 -10.20 8.30 10.59
CA PRO A 32 -9.71 9.64 10.33
C PRO A 32 -10.45 10.69 11.14
N ALA A 33 -9.71 11.65 11.69
CA ALA A 33 -10.28 12.77 12.45
C ALA A 33 -11.01 13.80 11.58
N LYS A 34 -10.73 13.80 10.27
CA LYS A 34 -11.43 14.64 9.27
C LYS A 34 -11.88 13.76 8.12
N LEU A 35 -13.13 13.91 7.73
CA LEU A 35 -13.65 13.30 6.52
C LEU A 35 -13.21 14.19 5.35
N GLY A 36 -12.26 13.67 4.56
CA GLY A 36 -11.91 14.27 3.28
C GLY A 36 -12.97 13.99 2.20
N ASN A 37 -12.59 14.15 0.95
CA ASN A 37 -13.47 13.79 -0.16
C ASN A 37 -13.67 12.27 -0.20
N LEU A 38 -14.85 11.83 0.22
CA LEU A 38 -15.28 10.45 0.10
C LEU A 38 -15.77 10.21 -1.32
N SER A 39 -15.25 9.16 -1.98
CA SER A 39 -15.74 8.68 -3.27
C SER A 39 -16.32 7.29 -3.10
N GLU A 40 -17.59 7.14 -3.44
CA GLU A 40 -18.18 5.80 -3.54
C GLU A 40 -17.63 5.06 -4.75
N ILE A 41 -17.44 3.77 -4.58
CA ILE A 41 -17.01 2.84 -5.63
C ILE A 41 -17.94 1.65 -5.70
N THR A 42 -18.05 1.08 -6.90
CA THR A 42 -18.81 -0.15 -7.13
C THR A 42 -17.91 -1.17 -7.79
N VAL A 43 -17.90 -2.39 -7.29
CA VAL A 43 -17.16 -3.49 -7.89
C VAL A 43 -17.74 -3.81 -9.28
N VAL A 44 -16.91 -3.82 -10.30
CA VAL A 44 -17.27 -4.14 -11.69
C VAL A 44 -16.85 -5.56 -12.03
N ALA A 45 -15.65 -5.96 -11.59
CA ALA A 45 -15.12 -7.30 -11.82
C ALA A 45 -14.27 -7.74 -10.63
N ALA A 46 -14.15 -9.06 -10.48
CA ALA A 46 -13.33 -9.68 -9.45
C ALA A 46 -12.73 -10.99 -9.97
N GLU A 47 -11.40 -11.10 -9.94
CA GLU A 47 -10.67 -12.26 -10.46
C GLU A 47 -9.47 -12.61 -9.58
N ASN A 48 -9.05 -13.86 -9.59
CA ASN A 48 -7.79 -14.26 -8.99
C ASN A 48 -6.70 -14.12 -10.03
N ILE A 49 -5.71 -13.25 -9.77
CA ILE A 49 -4.55 -13.05 -10.65
C ILE A 49 -3.41 -14.01 -10.30
N THR A 50 -3.38 -14.45 -9.05
CA THR A 50 -2.55 -15.56 -8.55
C THR A 50 -3.36 -16.36 -7.52
N PRO A 51 -2.90 -17.52 -7.05
CA PRO A 51 -3.63 -18.29 -6.03
C PRO A 51 -3.98 -17.50 -4.76
N ARG A 52 -3.16 -16.50 -4.39
CA ARG A 52 -3.33 -15.70 -3.16
C ARG A 52 -3.49 -14.20 -3.40
N MET A 53 -3.64 -13.79 -4.64
CA MET A 53 -3.90 -12.38 -4.97
C MET A 53 -5.16 -12.26 -5.80
N ARG A 54 -6.13 -11.53 -5.27
CA ARG A 54 -7.40 -11.25 -5.95
C ARG A 54 -7.44 -9.80 -6.39
N ARG A 55 -7.79 -9.59 -7.63
CA ARG A 55 -7.94 -8.28 -8.25
C ARG A 55 -9.41 -7.88 -8.29
N LEU A 56 -9.70 -6.67 -7.84
CA LEU A 56 -11.00 -6.04 -8.03
C LEU A 56 -10.85 -4.87 -8.99
N THR A 57 -11.71 -4.83 -10.01
CA THR A 57 -11.93 -3.63 -10.82
C THR A 57 -13.16 -2.92 -10.23
N VAL A 58 -13.03 -1.64 -9.96
CA VAL A 58 -14.08 -0.83 -9.37
C VAL A 58 -14.35 0.40 -10.22
N SER A 59 -15.61 0.78 -10.41
CA SER A 59 -15.98 2.05 -11.02
C SER A 59 -16.00 3.16 -9.96
N CYS A 60 -15.59 4.36 -10.37
CA CYS A 60 -15.56 5.54 -9.53
C CYS A 60 -15.77 6.81 -10.38
N ALA A 61 -16.74 7.63 -10.04
CA ALA A 61 -16.98 8.88 -10.78
C ALA A 61 -15.80 9.87 -10.69
N ASP A 62 -15.04 9.81 -9.58
CA ASP A 62 -13.93 10.73 -9.31
C ASP A 62 -12.55 10.14 -9.67
N THR A 63 -12.47 9.20 -10.60
CA THR A 63 -11.22 8.47 -10.94
C THR A 63 -10.04 9.42 -11.22
N ALA A 64 -10.28 10.53 -11.92
CA ALA A 64 -9.26 11.51 -12.24
C ALA A 64 -8.56 12.11 -11.00
N ARG A 65 -9.22 12.15 -9.85
CA ARG A 65 -8.61 12.62 -8.59
C ARG A 65 -7.48 11.73 -8.11
N PHE A 66 -7.51 10.47 -8.47
CA PHE A 66 -6.52 9.45 -8.07
C PHE A 66 -5.38 9.27 -9.07
N ASP A 67 -5.41 10.03 -10.19
CA ASP A 67 -4.34 10.06 -11.17
C ASP A 67 -3.21 10.98 -10.68
N THR A 68 -2.44 10.49 -9.73
CA THR A 68 -1.35 11.22 -9.10
C THR A 68 -0.21 10.30 -8.70
N THR A 69 1.01 10.82 -8.70
CA THR A 69 2.21 10.16 -8.17
C THR A 69 2.52 10.56 -6.72
N GLU A 70 1.85 11.57 -6.18
CA GLU A 70 2.09 12.07 -4.82
C GLU A 70 1.38 11.24 -3.74
N GLY A 71 0.33 10.50 -4.13
CA GLY A 71 -0.43 9.64 -3.21
C GLY A 71 -0.91 8.39 -3.92
N LEU A 72 -0.24 7.26 -3.70
CA LEU A 72 -0.59 5.98 -4.34
C LEU A 72 -1.67 5.21 -3.56
N HIS A 73 -1.92 5.61 -2.32
CA HIS A 73 -2.75 4.87 -1.39
C HIS A 73 -4.04 5.62 -1.06
N VAL A 74 -5.02 4.84 -0.66
CA VAL A 74 -6.33 5.29 -0.21
C VAL A 74 -6.72 4.57 1.08
N ARG A 75 -7.61 5.15 1.85
CA ARG A 75 -8.34 4.40 2.87
C ARG A 75 -9.60 3.82 2.22
N LEU A 76 -9.65 2.51 2.12
CA LEU A 76 -10.81 1.77 1.67
C LEU A 76 -11.77 1.58 2.84
N LEU A 77 -13.01 2.02 2.67
CA LEU A 77 -14.11 1.87 3.60
C LEU A 77 -14.97 0.70 3.14
N MET A 78 -14.98 -0.36 3.91
CA MET A 78 -15.66 -1.63 3.61
C MET A 78 -16.88 -1.75 4.51
N PRO A 79 -18.11 -1.62 3.97
CA PRO A 79 -19.33 -1.81 4.74
C PRO A 79 -19.56 -3.29 5.06
N PRO A 80 -20.41 -3.61 6.05
CA PRO A 80 -20.83 -4.97 6.31
C PRO A 80 -21.52 -5.57 5.09
N LYS A 81 -21.19 -6.83 4.77
CA LYS A 81 -21.75 -7.52 3.62
C LYS A 81 -23.27 -7.72 3.75
N GLY A 82 -23.97 -7.52 2.63
CA GLY A 82 -25.44 -7.74 2.55
C GLY A 82 -26.27 -6.63 3.15
N ARG A 83 -25.67 -5.49 3.48
CA ARG A 83 -26.35 -4.30 3.98
C ARG A 83 -26.13 -3.10 3.04
N GLU A 84 -27.11 -2.22 2.97
CA GLU A 84 -26.92 -0.93 2.29
C GLU A 84 -25.91 -0.09 3.08
N PRO A 85 -24.85 0.42 2.46
CA PRO A 85 -23.81 1.17 3.16
C PRO A 85 -24.32 2.44 3.82
N ILE A 86 -23.96 2.67 5.07
CA ILE A 86 -24.13 3.94 5.76
C ILE A 86 -22.76 4.60 5.85
N TRP A 87 -22.52 5.65 5.05
CA TRP A 87 -21.23 6.31 5.04
C TRP A 87 -21.03 7.26 6.22
N PRO A 88 -19.79 7.43 6.71
CA PRO A 88 -19.49 8.42 7.72
C PRO A 88 -19.79 9.82 7.19
N LYS A 89 -20.22 10.71 8.06
CA LYS A 89 -20.58 12.10 7.72
C LYS A 89 -20.05 13.08 8.75
N THR A 90 -19.75 14.29 8.31
CA THR A 90 -19.42 15.38 9.22
C THR A 90 -20.69 15.84 9.94
N LEU A 91 -20.64 15.84 11.28
CA LEU A 91 -21.71 16.29 12.14
C LEU A 91 -21.71 17.83 12.27
N VAL A 92 -22.77 18.38 12.84
CA VAL A 92 -22.93 19.84 13.02
C VAL A 92 -21.79 20.45 13.88
N ASP A 93 -21.25 19.69 14.82
CA ASP A 93 -20.14 20.10 15.68
C ASP A 93 -18.74 19.89 15.04
N GLY A 94 -18.70 19.49 13.75
CA GLY A 94 -17.48 19.26 13.00
C GLY A 94 -16.83 17.88 13.23
N ARG A 95 -17.35 17.08 14.16
CA ARG A 95 -16.88 15.69 14.34
C ARG A 95 -17.38 14.81 13.21
N ILE A 96 -16.75 13.65 13.05
CA ILE A 96 -17.22 12.63 12.10
C ILE A 96 -18.10 11.64 12.85
N GLY A 97 -19.35 11.51 12.41
CA GLY A 97 -20.23 10.44 12.82
C GLY A 97 -19.92 9.18 12.01
N TRP A 98 -19.34 8.20 12.64
CA TRP A 98 -19.14 6.88 12.07
C TRP A 98 -20.34 5.97 12.38
N PRO A 99 -20.75 5.11 11.43
CA PRO A 99 -21.71 4.06 11.73
C PRO A 99 -21.14 3.09 12.77
N GLU A 100 -22.01 2.59 13.63
CA GLU A 100 -21.66 1.72 14.77
C GLU A 100 -22.52 0.44 14.75
N GLY A 101 -22.11 -0.53 15.57
CA GLY A 101 -22.81 -1.80 15.71
C GLY A 101 -22.81 -2.61 14.41
N ASP A 102 -23.98 -3.06 14.00
CA ASP A 102 -24.13 -3.88 12.79
C ASP A 102 -23.79 -3.17 11.48
N ASP A 103 -23.69 -1.84 11.48
CA ASP A 103 -23.35 -1.02 10.32
C ASP A 103 -21.92 -0.50 10.38
N GLU A 104 -21.10 -1.02 11.31
CA GLU A 104 -19.71 -0.59 11.48
C GLU A 104 -18.88 -0.85 10.22
N ILE A 105 -18.19 0.19 9.74
CA ILE A 105 -17.34 0.14 8.56
C ILE A 105 -15.90 -0.21 8.97
N ALA A 106 -15.33 -1.21 8.33
CA ALA A 106 -13.92 -1.49 8.40
C ALA A 106 -13.16 -0.52 7.47
N VAL A 107 -12.04 0.02 7.97
CA VAL A 107 -11.19 0.97 7.22
C VAL A 107 -9.79 0.40 7.13
N ARG A 108 -9.23 0.30 5.91
CA ARG A 108 -7.85 -0.17 5.69
C ARG A 108 -7.18 0.64 4.57
N TYR A 109 -5.86 0.75 4.64
CA TYR A 109 -5.09 1.28 3.51
C TYR A 109 -4.99 0.25 2.40
N TYR A 110 -5.19 0.74 1.18
CA TYR A 110 -4.99 -0.01 -0.04
C TYR A 110 -4.28 0.84 -1.07
N THR A 111 -3.64 0.19 -2.02
CA THR A 111 -3.05 0.86 -3.18
C THR A 111 -4.05 0.87 -4.32
N ILE A 112 -4.19 2.00 -5.01
CA ILE A 112 -4.77 1.99 -6.35
C ILE A 112 -3.70 1.49 -7.30
N ARG A 113 -3.85 0.25 -7.77
CA ARG A 113 -2.88 -0.47 -8.59
C ARG A 113 -2.73 0.14 -9.98
N SER A 114 -3.84 0.50 -10.59
CA SER A 114 -3.90 1.19 -11.88
C SER A 114 -5.24 1.90 -12.06
N LEU A 115 -5.30 2.79 -13.07
CA LEU A 115 -6.48 3.59 -13.40
C LEU A 115 -6.76 3.50 -14.90
N ASP A 116 -8.04 3.50 -15.22
CA ASP A 116 -8.56 3.72 -16.57
C ASP A 116 -9.49 4.94 -16.52
N LEU A 117 -8.98 6.09 -16.95
CA LEU A 117 -9.71 7.36 -16.90
C LEU A 117 -10.87 7.40 -17.90
N GLU A 118 -10.74 6.71 -19.04
CA GLU A 118 -11.79 6.67 -20.06
C GLU A 118 -13.02 5.88 -19.59
N ARG A 119 -12.77 4.78 -18.87
CA ARG A 119 -13.81 3.93 -18.31
C ARG A 119 -14.28 4.35 -16.93
N CYS A 120 -13.61 5.33 -16.32
CA CYS A 120 -13.80 5.69 -14.90
C CYS A 120 -13.64 4.47 -13.98
N GLU A 121 -12.64 3.64 -14.22
CA GLU A 121 -12.36 2.42 -13.47
C GLU A 121 -10.99 2.50 -12.78
N MET A 122 -10.89 1.80 -11.67
CA MET A 122 -9.64 1.61 -10.92
C MET A 122 -9.46 0.14 -10.58
N VAL A 123 -8.21 -0.27 -10.45
CA VAL A 123 -7.83 -1.63 -10.07
C VAL A 123 -7.21 -1.60 -8.68
N MET A 124 -7.61 -2.54 -7.84
CA MET A 124 -7.06 -2.76 -6.50
C MET A 124 -6.78 -4.25 -6.31
N ASP A 125 -5.61 -4.59 -5.80
CA ASP A 125 -5.21 -5.98 -5.54
C ASP A 125 -5.28 -6.26 -4.04
N PHE A 126 -5.81 -7.43 -3.70
CA PHE A 126 -6.08 -7.89 -2.34
C PHE A 126 -5.34 -9.20 -2.08
N VAL A 127 -4.49 -9.21 -1.08
CA VAL A 127 -3.91 -10.45 -0.58
C VAL A 127 -4.99 -11.26 0.14
N VAL A 128 -5.17 -12.50 -0.30
CA VAL A 128 -6.15 -13.42 0.27
C VAL A 128 -5.41 -14.47 1.10
N HIS A 129 -5.30 -14.22 2.39
CA HIS A 129 -4.76 -15.18 3.36
C HIS A 129 -5.55 -15.16 4.66
N GLU A 130 -5.38 -16.20 5.45
CA GLU A 130 -5.91 -16.28 6.81
C GLU A 130 -4.76 -16.07 7.79
N ASP A 131 -4.90 -15.12 8.70
CA ASP A 131 -3.98 -14.96 9.81
C ASP A 131 -4.55 -15.65 11.05
N CYS A 132 -3.83 -16.65 11.57
CA CYS A 132 -4.23 -17.44 12.74
C CYS A 132 -5.66 -17.99 12.65
N GLY A 133 -6.11 -18.40 11.47
CA GLY A 133 -7.46 -18.95 11.25
C GLY A 133 -8.58 -17.91 11.22
N LYS A 134 -8.24 -16.62 11.16
CA LYS A 134 -9.19 -15.52 10.99
C LYS A 134 -8.87 -14.74 9.73
N ARG A 135 -9.90 -14.32 9.02
CA ARG A 135 -9.75 -13.40 7.89
C ARG A 135 -9.76 -11.95 8.36
N MET A 136 -8.80 -11.19 7.87
CA MET A 136 -8.78 -9.75 8.06
C MET A 136 -9.90 -9.10 7.23
N PRO A 137 -10.52 -8.00 7.67
CA PRO A 137 -11.62 -7.36 6.93
C PRO A 137 -11.30 -7.08 5.46
N GLY A 138 -10.07 -6.67 5.16
CA GLY A 138 -9.64 -6.43 3.78
C GLY A 138 -9.52 -7.70 2.95
N ALA A 139 -8.97 -8.77 3.51
CA ALA A 139 -8.89 -10.09 2.85
C ALA A 139 -10.30 -10.69 2.66
N GLU A 140 -11.19 -10.51 3.63
CA GLU A 140 -12.59 -10.94 3.53
C GLU A 140 -13.32 -10.19 2.41
N PHE A 141 -13.19 -8.85 2.37
CA PHE A 141 -13.78 -8.05 1.31
C PHE A 141 -13.21 -8.46 -0.06
N GLY A 142 -11.89 -8.53 -0.21
CA GLY A 142 -11.25 -8.95 -1.46
C GLY A 142 -11.75 -10.30 -1.94
N LEU A 143 -11.88 -11.29 -1.04
CA LEU A 143 -12.32 -12.64 -1.37
C LEU A 143 -13.80 -12.73 -1.75
N THR A 144 -14.65 -11.98 -1.06
CA THR A 144 -16.11 -12.14 -1.16
C THR A 144 -16.80 -11.09 -2.02
N ALA A 145 -16.10 -10.01 -2.40
CA ALA A 145 -16.64 -8.95 -3.24
C ALA A 145 -17.04 -9.49 -4.63
N GLN A 146 -18.20 -9.04 -5.09
CA GLN A 146 -18.78 -9.39 -6.37
C GLN A 146 -19.24 -8.15 -7.13
N PRO A 147 -19.41 -8.22 -8.45
CA PRO A 147 -19.98 -7.11 -9.22
C PRO A 147 -21.29 -6.60 -8.61
N GLY A 148 -21.35 -5.28 -8.41
CA GLY A 148 -22.47 -4.59 -7.74
C GLY A 148 -22.22 -4.28 -6.26
N ASP A 149 -21.25 -4.91 -5.60
CA ASP A 149 -20.91 -4.58 -4.20
C ASP A 149 -20.33 -3.16 -4.13
N ARG A 150 -20.67 -2.44 -3.06
CA ARG A 150 -20.28 -1.04 -2.85
C ARG A 150 -19.26 -0.91 -1.73
N ALA A 151 -18.34 0.01 -1.92
CA ALA A 151 -17.39 0.47 -0.92
C ALA A 151 -17.14 1.97 -1.10
N ALA A 152 -16.25 2.56 -0.32
CA ALA A 152 -15.87 3.94 -0.54
C ALA A 152 -14.37 4.16 -0.29
N LEU A 153 -13.85 5.24 -0.85
CA LEU A 153 -12.46 5.65 -0.73
C LEU A 153 -12.34 7.03 -0.08
N LEU A 154 -11.38 7.17 0.82
CA LEU A 154 -10.87 8.45 1.27
C LEU A 154 -9.42 8.60 0.78
N GLY A 155 -9.12 9.69 0.11
CA GLY A 155 -7.81 9.94 -0.48
C GLY A 155 -7.90 10.66 -1.82
N PRO A 156 -6.83 10.65 -2.64
CA PRO A 156 -5.55 9.94 -2.44
C PRO A 156 -4.72 10.51 -1.28
N GLY A 157 -3.78 9.70 -0.80
CA GLY A 157 -2.88 10.10 0.28
C GLY A 157 -1.84 9.01 0.61
N ALA A 158 -1.19 9.16 1.74
CA ALA A 158 -0.29 8.18 2.33
C ALA A 158 0.81 7.66 1.39
N GLY A 159 1.81 8.49 1.13
CA GLY A 159 3.02 8.13 0.39
C GLY A 159 2.82 8.02 -1.11
N GLY A 160 3.71 8.64 -1.83
CA GLY A 160 3.77 8.67 -3.28
C GLY A 160 5.00 7.95 -3.84
N MET A 161 5.21 8.12 -5.13
CA MET A 161 6.42 7.73 -5.82
C MET A 161 7.60 8.53 -5.24
N PRO A 162 8.69 7.89 -4.79
CA PRO A 162 9.88 8.62 -4.35
C PRO A 162 10.46 9.49 -5.47
N ASP A 163 10.83 10.72 -5.13
CA ASP A 163 11.52 11.61 -6.08
C ASP A 163 13.00 11.22 -6.17
N ALA A 164 13.28 10.15 -6.90
CA ALA A 164 14.62 9.61 -7.10
C ALA A 164 14.73 8.92 -8.47
N LYS A 165 15.94 8.94 -9.02
CA LYS A 165 16.23 8.28 -10.31
C LYS A 165 16.71 6.84 -10.15
N ASP A 166 17.05 6.44 -8.96
CA ASP A 166 17.53 5.11 -8.63
C ASP A 166 16.75 4.59 -7.42
N LEU A 167 15.99 3.52 -7.60
CA LEU A 167 15.05 2.98 -6.61
C LEU A 167 15.40 1.53 -6.26
N LEU A 168 15.51 1.26 -4.98
CA LEU A 168 15.40 -0.07 -4.41
C LEU A 168 14.04 -0.19 -3.73
N LEU A 169 13.14 -0.97 -4.31
CA LEU A 169 11.79 -1.23 -3.80
C LEU A 169 11.75 -2.61 -3.16
N ALA A 170 11.32 -2.73 -1.92
CA ALA A 170 11.27 -4.01 -1.24
C ALA A 170 9.94 -4.21 -0.48
N GLY A 171 9.43 -5.43 -0.44
CA GLY A 171 8.24 -5.72 0.35
C GLY A 171 7.71 -7.13 0.17
N ASP A 172 6.72 -7.45 1.00
CA ASP A 172 5.97 -8.68 0.88
C ASP A 172 4.78 -8.53 -0.10
N GLU A 173 3.96 -9.56 -0.22
CA GLU A 173 2.80 -9.55 -1.12
C GLU A 173 1.82 -8.42 -0.84
N THR A 174 1.77 -7.86 0.38
CA THR A 174 0.88 -6.73 0.70
C THR A 174 1.38 -5.42 0.10
N ALA A 175 2.69 -5.30 -0.10
CA ALA A 175 3.33 -4.17 -0.73
C ALA A 175 3.42 -4.29 -2.26
N LEU A 176 3.27 -5.51 -2.80
CA LEU A 176 3.40 -5.78 -4.25
C LEU A 176 2.53 -4.85 -5.11
N PRO A 177 1.26 -4.51 -4.78
CA PRO A 177 0.49 -3.56 -5.58
C PRO A 177 1.12 -2.17 -5.68
N ALA A 178 1.71 -1.68 -4.59
CA ALA A 178 2.40 -0.39 -4.58
C ALA A 178 3.72 -0.44 -5.36
N ILE A 179 4.51 -1.49 -5.14
CA ILE A 179 5.76 -1.74 -5.88
C ILE A 179 5.48 -1.83 -7.38
N ALA A 180 4.47 -2.60 -7.77
CA ALA A 180 4.09 -2.77 -9.16
C ALA A 180 3.66 -1.44 -9.81
N ARG A 181 2.87 -0.62 -9.11
CA ARG A 181 2.49 0.71 -9.60
C ARG A 181 3.73 1.61 -9.75
N MET A 182 4.65 1.63 -8.78
CA MET A 182 5.89 2.41 -8.88
C MET A 182 6.78 1.95 -10.03
N ILE A 183 6.86 0.64 -10.28
CA ILE A 183 7.58 0.07 -11.43
C ILE A 183 6.97 0.56 -12.76
N GLU A 184 5.65 0.56 -12.88
CA GLU A 184 4.95 1.00 -14.10
C GLU A 184 5.00 2.51 -14.32
N LEU A 185 5.09 3.28 -13.24
CA LEU A 185 5.30 4.74 -13.29
C LEU A 185 6.75 5.14 -13.56
N ALA A 186 7.69 4.19 -13.51
CA ALA A 186 9.10 4.49 -13.72
C ALA A 186 9.36 4.97 -15.15
N THR A 187 10.22 5.97 -15.27
CA THR A 187 10.60 6.61 -16.55
C THR A 187 11.89 6.01 -17.12
N PRO A 188 12.18 6.20 -18.43
CA PRO A 188 13.43 5.72 -19.04
C PRO A 188 14.73 6.27 -18.42
N GLN A 189 14.66 7.32 -17.59
CA GLN A 189 15.81 7.87 -16.88
C GLN A 189 16.10 7.17 -15.56
N MET A 190 15.18 6.34 -15.12
CA MET A 190 15.28 5.68 -13.81
C MET A 190 16.00 4.34 -13.88
N LYS A 191 16.48 3.90 -12.72
CA LYS A 191 16.87 2.52 -12.43
C LYS A 191 15.97 2.00 -11.34
N VAL A 192 15.44 0.80 -11.51
CA VAL A 192 14.54 0.19 -10.53
C VAL A 192 15.00 -1.23 -10.26
N HIS A 193 15.28 -1.51 -9.00
CA HIS A 193 15.47 -2.86 -8.50
C HIS A 193 14.37 -3.17 -7.48
N ALA A 194 13.65 -4.27 -7.68
CA ALA A 194 12.61 -4.72 -6.77
C ALA A 194 13.00 -6.03 -6.09
N ILE A 195 12.76 -6.13 -4.78
CA ILE A 195 12.91 -7.35 -3.97
C ILE A 195 11.53 -7.66 -3.38
N ILE A 196 10.93 -8.77 -3.78
CA ILE A 196 9.54 -9.05 -3.45
C ILE A 196 9.44 -10.44 -2.82
N GLU A 197 8.99 -10.49 -1.54
CA GLU A 197 8.69 -11.74 -0.87
C GLU A 197 7.26 -12.17 -1.16
N VAL A 198 7.11 -13.42 -1.60
CA VAL A 198 5.81 -14.06 -1.88
C VAL A 198 5.79 -15.48 -1.33
N ALA A 199 4.62 -16.11 -1.31
CA ALA A 199 4.48 -17.47 -0.79
C ALA A 199 5.37 -18.48 -1.55
N ASP A 200 5.30 -18.47 -2.85
CA ASP A 200 6.07 -19.34 -3.75
C ASP A 200 6.04 -18.80 -5.19
N LYS A 201 6.62 -19.55 -6.13
CA LYS A 201 6.74 -19.15 -7.52
C LYS A 201 5.39 -18.90 -8.22
N THR A 202 4.30 -19.47 -7.76
CA THR A 202 2.97 -19.28 -8.38
C THR A 202 2.38 -17.90 -8.10
N GLU A 203 2.97 -17.15 -7.16
CA GLU A 203 2.59 -15.79 -6.81
C GLU A 203 3.40 -14.71 -7.57
N GLU A 204 4.40 -15.11 -8.38
CA GLU A 204 5.15 -14.16 -9.21
C GLU A 204 4.24 -13.53 -10.25
N GLN A 205 4.38 -12.23 -10.47
CA GLN A 205 3.63 -11.47 -11.45
C GLN A 205 4.57 -10.89 -12.51
N ALA A 206 4.11 -10.89 -13.76
CA ALA A 206 4.80 -10.20 -14.84
C ALA A 206 4.58 -8.69 -14.68
N LEU A 207 5.66 -7.93 -14.48
CA LEU A 207 5.62 -6.47 -14.34
C LEU A 207 6.36 -5.83 -15.51
N VAL A 208 5.77 -4.79 -16.10
CA VAL A 208 6.36 -4.03 -17.20
C VAL A 208 6.96 -2.74 -16.64
N CYS A 209 8.18 -2.45 -17.04
CA CYS A 209 8.91 -1.26 -16.60
C CYS A 209 9.55 -0.54 -17.78
N ALA A 210 9.42 0.77 -17.84
CA ALA A 210 10.07 1.60 -18.84
C ALA A 210 11.47 2.10 -18.41
N ALA A 211 11.90 1.81 -17.18
CA ALA A 211 13.21 2.23 -16.66
C ALA A 211 14.37 1.66 -17.52
N ARG A 212 15.46 2.42 -17.62
CA ARG A 212 16.67 2.02 -18.38
C ARG A 212 17.34 0.76 -17.84
N GLU A 213 17.25 0.54 -16.53
CA GLU A 213 17.72 -0.64 -15.83
C GLU A 213 16.60 -1.12 -14.91
N PHE A 214 16.16 -2.35 -15.09
CA PHE A 214 15.10 -2.94 -14.31
C PHE A 214 15.44 -4.39 -13.96
N SER A 215 15.23 -4.75 -12.70
CA SER A 215 15.36 -6.13 -12.25
C SER A 215 14.43 -6.41 -11.07
N ILE A 216 13.98 -7.64 -10.99
CA ILE A 216 13.16 -8.16 -9.89
C ILE A 216 13.87 -9.37 -9.29
N GLU A 217 13.95 -9.40 -7.97
CA GLU A 217 14.36 -10.54 -7.15
C GLU A 217 13.15 -11.05 -6.38
N TRP A 218 12.66 -12.23 -6.73
CA TRP A 218 11.56 -12.90 -6.04
C TRP A 218 12.11 -13.76 -4.91
N LEU A 219 11.61 -13.56 -3.70
CA LEU A 219 11.94 -14.33 -2.52
C LEU A 219 10.75 -15.22 -2.16
N HIS A 220 10.96 -16.53 -2.13
CA HIS A 220 9.91 -17.49 -1.89
C HIS A 220 9.96 -18.03 -0.46
N ARG A 221 8.84 -17.90 0.27
CA ARG A 221 8.75 -18.46 1.63
C ARG A 221 8.68 -19.99 1.66
N ASN A 222 8.22 -20.61 0.57
CA ASN A 222 8.16 -22.07 0.40
C ASN A 222 7.52 -22.81 1.59
N GLY A 223 6.37 -22.32 2.05
CA GLY A 223 5.60 -22.93 3.14
C GLY A 223 5.78 -22.27 4.51
N ALA A 224 6.74 -21.35 4.69
CA ALA A 224 6.78 -20.54 5.90
C ALA A 224 5.58 -19.57 5.93
N GLN A 225 5.10 -19.27 7.13
CA GLN A 225 3.99 -18.35 7.33
C GLN A 225 4.38 -16.91 6.93
N PRO A 226 3.45 -16.10 6.41
CA PRO A 226 3.71 -14.69 6.14
C PRO A 226 4.29 -13.95 7.36
N GLY A 227 5.27 -13.09 7.13
CA GLY A 227 5.95 -12.31 8.17
C GLY A 227 6.81 -13.12 9.15
N THR A 228 7.20 -14.36 8.81
CA THR A 228 8.05 -15.19 9.67
C THR A 228 9.34 -15.65 8.99
N ALA A 229 9.45 -15.51 7.68
CA ALA A 229 10.57 -16.04 6.92
C ALA A 229 11.83 -15.16 7.04
N GLY A 230 11.69 -13.85 7.24
CA GLY A 230 12.80 -12.93 7.44
C GLY A 230 13.72 -12.86 6.22
N LEU A 231 13.16 -12.90 5.00
CA LEU A 231 13.93 -12.97 3.76
C LEU A 231 14.32 -11.58 3.22
N LEU A 232 13.50 -10.56 3.47
CA LEU A 232 13.69 -9.22 2.90
C LEU A 232 14.90 -8.51 3.47
N GLU A 233 15.09 -8.51 4.80
CA GLU A 233 16.20 -7.80 5.43
C GLU A 233 17.57 -8.29 4.92
N PRO A 234 17.88 -9.59 4.88
CA PRO A 234 19.15 -10.07 4.35
C PRO A 234 19.35 -9.75 2.86
N ALA A 235 18.29 -9.86 2.04
CA ALA A 235 18.36 -9.53 0.62
C ALA A 235 18.66 -8.04 0.41
N ILE A 236 17.99 -7.15 1.17
CA ILE A 236 18.30 -5.72 1.17
C ILE A 236 19.75 -5.47 1.61
N ALA A 237 20.22 -6.13 2.69
CA ALA A 237 21.57 -5.97 3.21
C ALA A 237 22.64 -6.27 2.16
N VAL A 238 22.46 -7.31 1.35
CA VAL A 238 23.36 -7.66 0.23
C VAL A 238 23.41 -6.51 -0.79
N ARG A 239 22.27 -5.89 -1.08
CA ARG A 239 22.19 -4.80 -2.07
C ARG A 239 22.77 -3.49 -1.57
N LEU A 240 22.71 -3.20 -0.26
CA LEU A 240 23.25 -1.95 0.31
C LEU A 240 24.69 -1.67 -0.08
N GLY A 241 25.52 -2.70 -0.19
CA GLY A 241 26.92 -2.57 -0.60
C GLY A 241 27.13 -2.14 -2.06
N THR A 242 26.10 -2.19 -2.89
CA THR A 242 26.14 -1.86 -4.34
C THR A 242 25.29 -0.66 -4.71
N LEU A 243 24.61 -0.02 -3.74
CA LEU A 243 23.77 1.12 -4.01
C LEU A 243 24.55 2.36 -4.44
N GLY A 244 24.00 3.08 -5.43
CA GLY A 244 24.50 4.40 -5.83
C GLY A 244 24.25 5.45 -4.74
N ALA A 245 25.01 6.55 -4.82
CA ALA A 245 24.87 7.67 -3.88
C ALA A 245 23.49 8.33 -3.94
N GLU A 246 22.72 8.12 -5.01
CA GLU A 246 21.40 8.71 -5.25
C GLU A 246 20.25 7.69 -5.09
N THR A 247 20.53 6.47 -4.66
CA THR A 247 19.50 5.43 -4.52
C THR A 247 18.57 5.75 -3.37
N PHE A 248 17.27 5.73 -3.62
CA PHE A 248 16.24 5.76 -2.58
C PHE A 248 15.79 4.32 -2.26
N VAL A 249 15.75 3.97 -1.00
CA VAL A 249 15.27 2.68 -0.52
C VAL A 249 13.86 2.82 0.04
N TRP A 250 12.90 2.16 -0.58
CA TRP A 250 11.52 2.08 -0.13
C TRP A 250 11.21 0.64 0.27
N ALA A 251 10.74 0.43 1.48
CA ALA A 251 10.37 -0.90 1.96
C ALA A 251 9.02 -0.88 2.68
N ALA A 252 8.19 -1.91 2.47
CA ALA A 252 6.95 -2.09 3.21
C ALA A 252 6.62 -3.56 3.39
N CYS A 253 6.32 -3.97 4.63
CA CYS A 253 6.04 -5.36 4.96
C CYS A 253 5.46 -5.50 6.39
N GLU A 254 5.50 -6.73 6.92
CA GLU A 254 5.15 -7.04 8.31
C GLU A 254 6.01 -6.24 9.30
N LYS A 255 5.42 -5.87 10.45
CA LYS A 255 6.03 -5.01 11.47
C LYS A 255 7.44 -5.42 11.89
N THR A 256 7.63 -6.69 12.24
CA THR A 256 8.92 -7.18 12.77
C THR A 256 10.02 -7.03 11.74
N GLU A 257 9.73 -7.39 10.50
CA GLU A 257 10.68 -7.30 9.40
C GLU A 257 10.90 -5.86 8.95
N ALA A 258 9.86 -5.03 8.90
CA ALA A 258 10.00 -3.59 8.64
C ALA A 258 10.91 -2.90 9.65
N GLN A 259 10.81 -3.27 10.93
CA GLN A 259 11.69 -2.76 11.98
C GLN A 259 13.15 -3.23 11.80
N ALA A 260 13.36 -4.51 11.43
CA ALA A 260 14.69 -5.04 11.15
C ALA A 260 15.34 -4.36 9.93
N ILE A 261 14.59 -4.21 8.83
CA ILE A 261 15.03 -3.47 7.63
C ILE A 261 15.43 -2.05 8.01
N ARG A 262 14.61 -1.37 8.79
CA ARG A 262 14.89 -0.01 9.22
C ARG A 262 16.16 0.10 10.05
N ALA A 263 16.37 -0.80 11.00
CA ALA A 263 17.61 -0.85 11.78
C ALA A 263 18.81 -1.03 10.84
N ARG A 264 18.73 -1.96 9.91
CA ARG A 264 19.79 -2.21 8.91
C ARG A 264 20.09 -0.98 8.06
N LEU A 265 19.05 -0.27 7.58
CA LEU A 265 19.23 0.95 6.78
C LEU A 265 19.91 2.06 7.56
N LYS A 266 19.57 2.23 8.84
CA LYS A 266 20.24 3.19 9.74
C LYS A 266 21.71 2.83 9.95
N ASP A 267 22.00 1.56 10.23
CA ASP A 267 23.35 1.07 10.50
C ASP A 267 24.26 1.15 9.26
N SER A 268 23.69 1.10 8.06
CA SER A 268 24.44 1.25 6.80
C SER A 268 24.97 2.65 6.53
N GLY A 269 24.53 3.65 7.32
CA GLY A 269 24.89 5.05 7.10
C GLY A 269 24.12 5.72 5.94
N LEU A 270 23.07 5.06 5.40
CA LEU A 270 22.22 5.67 4.37
C LEU A 270 21.54 6.92 4.94
N ASP A 271 21.52 8.01 4.15
CA ASP A 271 20.86 9.24 4.55
C ASP A 271 19.36 8.98 4.79
N ARG A 272 18.85 9.50 5.91
CA ARG A 272 17.45 9.33 6.32
C ARG A 272 16.45 9.88 5.31
N THR A 273 16.84 10.87 4.52
CA THR A 273 16.00 11.44 3.45
C THR A 273 15.86 10.53 2.24
N ARG A 274 16.66 9.46 2.17
CA ARG A 274 16.69 8.50 1.07
C ARG A 274 16.20 7.10 1.44
N MET A 275 15.48 7.00 2.54
CA MET A 275 14.91 5.73 2.95
C MET A 275 13.53 5.89 3.57
N THR A 276 12.67 4.91 3.32
CA THR A 276 11.37 4.76 3.98
C THR A 276 11.15 3.29 4.30
N SER A 277 10.77 2.99 5.53
CA SER A 277 10.33 1.66 5.94
C SER A 277 8.95 1.77 6.59
N ILE A 278 7.98 1.08 6.01
CA ILE A 278 6.56 1.21 6.36
C ILE A 278 6.07 -0.12 6.91
N ILE A 279 5.36 -0.06 8.04
CA ILE A 279 4.63 -1.22 8.57
C ILE A 279 3.27 -1.26 7.88
N TYR A 280 3.06 -2.25 7.01
CA TYR A 280 1.78 -2.44 6.33
C TYR A 280 0.81 -3.28 7.15
N TRP A 281 1.33 -4.23 7.92
CA TRP A 281 0.52 -5.11 8.74
C TRP A 281 1.29 -5.67 9.92
N ARG A 282 0.55 -6.30 10.84
CA ARG A 282 1.11 -6.95 12.05
C ARG A 282 0.49 -8.33 12.16
N ARG A 283 1.32 -9.32 12.30
CA ARG A 283 0.88 -10.68 12.53
C ARG A 283 0.10 -10.79 13.85
N GLY A 284 -1.03 -11.50 13.81
CA GLY A 284 -1.89 -11.72 14.98
C GLY A 284 -2.78 -10.54 15.36
N HIS A 285 -2.78 -9.43 14.60
CA HIS A 285 -3.67 -8.29 14.81
C HIS A 285 -4.74 -8.25 13.73
N THR A 286 -6.00 -8.20 14.15
CA THR A 286 -7.17 -8.16 13.27
C THR A 286 -7.85 -6.80 13.22
N ASN A 287 -7.29 -5.79 13.92
CA ASN A 287 -7.90 -4.47 14.06
C ASN A 287 -7.68 -3.58 12.83
#